data_a049e3f6509547313cc14816d8cc97c1
#
_entry.id   a049e3f6509547313cc14816d8cc97c1
#
_cell.length_a   1.000
_cell.length_b   1.000
_cell.length_c   1.000
_cell.angle_alpha   90.00
_cell.angle_beta   90.00
_cell.angle_gamma   90.00
#
_symmetry.space_group_name_H-M   'P 1'
#
loop_
_entity.id
_entity.type
_entity.pdbx_description
1 polymer ?
#
loop_
_entity_poly.entity_id
_entity_poly.type
_entity_poly.pdbx_seq_one_letter_code
_entity_poly.pdbx_strand_id
1 'polypeptide(L)'
;MKVIRQAEVYAPDYLGKKDILLSEDKIIAIEDSIEGGFSGVPLEEIDGTGLLAVPGFIDCHFHILGGGGEGGFQNRTPEVKLSQLTSAGVTTVVGCLGTDGVGRDMTALISKARGLEAEGITTYLYDGSYRLPLTPVTDSIIQDFLTIDKIIGIGEIAVSDHRSSQPSFEEFTRAVADARVGGMLSGKAGIVNVHLGGGKRKYELLLRTIEETEIPISQFLPTHANRTSELFEASIAFAKMGGTIDFTASEDPDFWEKEDDEVRFSKGLKRLLAEGIGLDQFTMTSDG
;
A
#
# COMPACT_ATOMS: atom_id res chain seq x y z
N MET A 1 27.23 -2.47 15.35
CA MET A 1 27.19 -2.07 13.93
C MET A 1 27.37 -3.30 13.05
N LYS A 2 26.84 -3.28 11.84
CA LYS A 2 27.03 -4.36 10.85
C LYS A 2 27.54 -3.77 9.54
N VAL A 3 28.33 -4.51 8.80
CA VAL A 3 28.72 -4.16 7.44
C VAL A 3 28.42 -5.34 6.51
N ILE A 4 27.67 -5.08 5.45
CA ILE A 4 27.48 -6.04 4.35
C ILE A 4 28.56 -5.72 3.32
N ARG A 5 29.37 -6.72 2.98
CA ARG A 5 30.51 -6.57 2.08
C ARG A 5 30.18 -6.98 0.66
N GLN A 6 30.56 -6.16 -0.31
CA GLN A 6 30.59 -6.50 -1.74
C GLN A 6 29.26 -7.02 -2.33
N ALA A 7 28.13 -6.51 -1.85
CA ALA A 7 26.84 -6.79 -2.45
C ALA A 7 26.63 -5.99 -3.75
N GLU A 8 25.89 -6.53 -4.69
CA GLU A 8 25.39 -5.81 -5.88
C GLU A 8 24.22 -4.93 -5.44
N VAL A 9 24.41 -3.60 -5.40
CA VAL A 9 23.44 -2.67 -4.77
C VAL A 9 22.59 -1.95 -5.81
N TYR A 10 21.30 -1.90 -5.56
CA TYR A 10 20.30 -1.09 -6.27
C TYR A 10 19.60 -0.14 -5.29
N ALA A 11 19.46 1.19 -5.63
CA ALA A 11 18.80 2.16 -4.74
C ALA A 11 18.22 3.40 -5.47
N PRO A 12 17.21 3.34 -6.34
CA PRO A 12 16.73 2.20 -7.11
C PRO A 12 17.65 1.79 -8.26
N ASP A 13 18.50 2.70 -8.75
CA ASP A 13 19.43 2.44 -9.83
C ASP A 13 20.61 1.57 -9.37
N TYR A 14 21.21 0.87 -10.32
CA TYR A 14 22.36 0.02 -10.03
C TYR A 14 23.58 0.87 -9.63
N LEU A 15 24.08 0.66 -8.43
CA LEU A 15 25.25 1.37 -7.87
C LEU A 15 26.56 0.60 -8.00
N GLY A 16 26.53 -0.64 -8.49
CA GLY A 16 27.66 -1.55 -8.52
C GLY A 16 27.84 -2.34 -7.24
N LYS A 17 28.99 -2.99 -7.11
CA LYS A 17 29.39 -3.69 -5.88
C LYS A 17 29.77 -2.68 -4.81
N LYS A 18 29.12 -2.78 -3.65
CA LYS A 18 29.32 -1.84 -2.54
C LYS A 18 29.37 -2.56 -1.20
N ASP A 19 30.01 -1.90 -0.25
CA ASP A 19 29.85 -2.19 1.17
C ASP A 19 28.74 -1.33 1.75
N ILE A 20 27.88 -1.91 2.60
CA ILE A 20 26.79 -1.21 3.26
C ILE A 20 27.01 -1.24 4.77
N LEU A 21 27.19 -0.07 5.39
CA LEU A 21 27.33 0.06 6.84
C LEU A 21 25.96 0.31 7.48
N LEU A 22 25.63 -0.51 8.46
CA LEU A 22 24.38 -0.45 9.22
C LEU A 22 24.66 -0.15 10.70
N SER A 23 23.84 0.72 11.29
CA SER A 23 23.79 0.93 12.73
C SER A 23 22.33 0.88 13.16
N GLU A 24 21.97 -0.12 13.96
CA GLU A 24 20.60 -0.41 14.34
C GLU A 24 19.69 -0.55 13.10
N ASP A 25 18.72 0.33 12.94
CA ASP A 25 17.72 0.38 11.87
C ASP A 25 18.10 1.28 10.69
N LYS A 26 19.35 1.79 10.65
CA LYS A 26 19.77 2.81 9.66
C LYS A 26 20.94 2.36 8.80
N ILE A 27 20.85 2.69 7.51
CA ILE A 27 21.99 2.67 6.60
C ILE A 27 22.80 3.93 6.86
N ILE A 28 24.05 3.76 7.28
CA ILE A 28 24.97 4.87 7.61
C ILE A 28 25.77 5.29 6.40
N ALA A 29 26.22 4.32 5.59
CA ALA A 29 27.00 4.57 4.38
C ALA A 29 26.81 3.45 3.37
N ILE A 30 26.94 3.78 2.09
CA ILE A 30 27.06 2.85 0.95
C ILE A 30 28.27 3.33 0.15
N GLU A 31 29.37 2.56 0.16
CA GLU A 31 30.68 2.95 -0.43
C GLU A 31 31.29 1.79 -1.21
N ASP A 32 32.27 2.07 -2.07
CA ASP A 32 32.99 1.04 -2.81
C ASP A 32 33.72 0.08 -1.86
N SER A 33 34.26 0.61 -0.76
CA SER A 33 34.87 -0.14 0.33
C SER A 33 34.78 0.67 1.62
N ILE A 34 34.40 0.01 2.70
CA ILE A 34 34.41 0.61 4.03
C ILE A 34 35.55 0.01 4.83
N GLU A 35 36.66 0.77 4.93
CA GLU A 35 37.83 0.36 5.67
C GLU A 35 37.71 0.73 7.16
N GLY A 36 38.29 -0.10 7.99
CA GLY A 36 38.54 0.16 9.41
C GLY A 36 37.42 -0.27 10.33
N GLY A 37 37.80 -0.59 11.55
CA GLY A 37 36.92 -0.79 12.69
C GLY A 37 36.82 0.50 13.50
N PHE A 38 35.65 0.76 14.07
CA PHE A 38 35.50 1.85 15.03
C PHE A 38 36.03 1.38 16.38
N SER A 39 37.04 2.11 16.91
CA SER A 39 37.65 1.75 18.21
C SER A 39 36.59 1.61 19.30
N GLY A 40 36.51 0.42 19.87
CA GLY A 40 35.58 0.11 20.96
C GLY A 40 34.14 -0.24 20.52
N VAL A 41 33.85 -0.28 19.22
CA VAL A 41 32.51 -0.70 18.70
C VAL A 41 32.68 -2.02 17.93
N PRO A 42 32.01 -3.12 18.36
CA PRO A 42 32.07 -4.38 17.61
C PRO A 42 31.40 -4.20 16.22
N LEU A 43 32.11 -4.67 15.20
CA LEU A 43 31.62 -4.68 13.82
C LEU A 43 31.36 -6.14 13.41
N GLU A 44 30.10 -6.44 13.12
CA GLU A 44 29.71 -7.73 12.51
C GLU A 44 29.85 -7.59 10.99
N GLU A 45 30.58 -8.48 10.36
CA GLU A 45 30.74 -8.52 8.91
C GLU A 45 29.85 -9.60 8.30
N ILE A 46 29.10 -9.24 7.26
CA ILE A 46 28.22 -10.11 6.47
C ILE A 46 28.79 -10.14 5.05
N ASP A 47 29.12 -11.33 4.55
CA ASP A 47 29.55 -11.50 3.17
C ASP A 47 28.35 -11.38 2.23
N GLY A 48 28.33 -10.33 1.42
CA GLY A 48 27.32 -10.04 0.40
C GLY A 48 27.74 -10.44 -1.01
N THR A 49 28.88 -11.12 -1.17
CA THR A 49 29.39 -11.52 -2.48
C THR A 49 28.37 -12.40 -3.24
N GLY A 50 27.98 -11.94 -4.42
CA GLY A 50 26.96 -12.64 -5.26
C GLY A 50 25.52 -12.45 -4.80
N LEU A 51 25.28 -11.62 -3.78
CA LEU A 51 23.95 -11.24 -3.34
C LEU A 51 23.54 -9.88 -3.93
N LEU A 52 22.24 -9.70 -4.13
CA LEU A 52 21.62 -8.43 -4.47
C LEU A 52 21.15 -7.73 -3.20
N ALA A 53 21.51 -6.47 -3.03
CA ALA A 53 20.95 -5.59 -2.01
C ALA A 53 20.00 -4.61 -2.70
N VAL A 54 18.72 -4.70 -2.36
CA VAL A 54 17.64 -3.87 -2.91
C VAL A 54 16.86 -3.23 -1.78
N PRO A 55 16.14 -2.11 -2.02
CA PRO A 55 15.17 -1.60 -1.05
C PRO A 55 14.16 -2.69 -0.69
N GLY A 56 13.77 -2.76 0.58
CA GLY A 56 12.71 -3.67 1.01
C GLY A 56 11.38 -3.30 0.35
N PHE A 57 10.51 -4.29 0.18
CA PHE A 57 9.21 -4.07 -0.42
C PHE A 57 8.32 -3.19 0.47
N ILE A 58 7.56 -2.32 -0.19
CA ILE A 58 6.50 -1.51 0.43
C ILE A 58 5.18 -2.09 -0.04
N ASP A 59 4.40 -2.63 0.90
CA ASP A 59 3.04 -3.08 0.63
C ASP A 59 2.07 -2.00 1.06
N CYS A 60 1.50 -1.28 0.10
CA CYS A 60 0.65 -0.14 0.37
C CYS A 60 -0.84 -0.49 0.53
N HIS A 61 -1.17 -1.79 0.60
CA HIS A 61 -2.53 -2.25 0.89
C HIS A 61 -2.49 -3.61 1.61
N PHE A 62 -2.60 -3.60 2.95
CA PHE A 62 -2.44 -4.80 3.75
C PHE A 62 -3.43 -4.85 4.93
N HIS A 63 -4.15 -5.97 5.08
CA HIS A 63 -5.06 -6.21 6.21
C HIS A 63 -4.30 -6.70 7.44
N ILE A 64 -3.51 -5.86 8.10
CA ILE A 64 -2.64 -6.26 9.23
C ILE A 64 -3.39 -6.86 10.43
N LEU A 65 -4.71 -6.60 10.56
CA LEU A 65 -5.61 -7.26 11.52
C LEU A 65 -6.27 -8.53 10.96
N GLY A 66 -5.87 -8.95 9.77
CA GLY A 66 -6.57 -9.95 8.99
C GLY A 66 -7.80 -9.39 8.29
N GLY A 67 -8.23 -10.07 7.24
CA GLY A 67 -9.40 -9.76 6.42
C GLY A 67 -10.52 -10.79 6.56
N GLY A 68 -11.41 -10.82 5.56
CA GLY A 68 -12.53 -11.74 5.48
C GLY A 68 -13.64 -11.48 6.50
N GLY A 69 -14.52 -12.43 6.63
CA GLY A 69 -15.70 -12.39 7.49
C GLY A 69 -17.02 -12.36 6.73
N GLU A 70 -17.02 -12.13 5.42
CA GLU A 70 -18.18 -12.07 4.56
C GLU A 70 -18.92 -13.43 4.45
N GLY A 71 -18.20 -14.54 4.66
CA GLY A 71 -18.77 -15.89 4.75
C GLY A 71 -19.19 -16.30 6.16
N GLY A 72 -19.21 -15.38 7.12
CA GLY A 72 -19.53 -15.62 8.53
C GLY A 72 -18.28 -15.65 9.42
N PHE A 73 -18.50 -15.85 10.75
CA PHE A 73 -17.42 -15.74 11.76
C PHE A 73 -16.26 -16.68 11.53
N GLN A 74 -16.46 -17.84 10.93
CA GLN A 74 -15.43 -18.84 10.64
C GLN A 74 -14.56 -18.44 9.42
N ASN A 75 -14.96 -17.44 8.66
CA ASN A 75 -14.24 -16.97 7.46
C ASN A 75 -13.40 -15.71 7.74
N ARG A 76 -12.79 -15.64 8.92
CA ARG A 76 -11.92 -14.53 9.32
C ARG A 76 -10.47 -14.99 9.33
N THR A 77 -9.58 -14.26 8.66
CA THR A 77 -8.15 -14.54 8.71
C THR A 77 -7.54 -13.98 10.01
N PRO A 78 -6.46 -14.57 10.53
CA PRO A 78 -5.76 -14.05 11.71
C PRO A 78 -4.97 -12.78 11.37
N GLU A 79 -4.54 -12.07 12.42
CA GLU A 79 -3.59 -10.97 12.28
C GLU A 79 -2.26 -11.44 11.69
N VAL A 80 -1.63 -10.56 10.91
CA VAL A 80 -0.31 -10.82 10.34
C VAL A 80 0.77 -10.92 11.44
N LYS A 81 1.73 -11.81 11.25
CA LYS A 81 2.93 -11.94 12.09
C LYS A 81 4.14 -11.31 11.41
N LEU A 82 5.06 -10.76 12.20
CA LEU A 82 6.33 -10.22 11.71
C LEU A 82 7.03 -11.15 10.71
N SER A 83 7.10 -12.45 11.04
CA SER A 83 7.78 -13.44 10.20
C SER A 83 7.18 -13.60 8.79
N GLN A 84 5.89 -13.34 8.62
CA GLN A 84 5.23 -13.38 7.31
C GLN A 84 5.71 -12.22 6.44
N LEU A 85 5.80 -11.02 7.01
CA LEU A 85 6.31 -9.82 6.32
C LEU A 85 7.79 -9.96 5.97
N THR A 86 8.62 -10.29 6.95
CA THR A 86 10.08 -10.36 6.76
C THR A 86 10.51 -11.48 5.82
N SER A 87 9.83 -12.65 5.84
CA SER A 87 10.11 -13.74 4.90
C SER A 87 9.73 -13.40 3.46
N ALA A 88 8.79 -12.48 3.26
CA ALA A 88 8.41 -11.93 1.94
C ALA A 88 9.27 -10.73 1.51
N GLY A 89 10.21 -10.27 2.36
CA GLY A 89 11.04 -9.09 2.09
C GLY A 89 10.29 -7.76 2.25
N VAL A 90 9.12 -7.76 2.89
CA VAL A 90 8.33 -6.55 3.17
C VAL A 90 8.93 -5.85 4.38
N THR A 91 9.27 -4.56 4.22
CA THR A 91 9.83 -3.71 5.28
C THR A 91 8.92 -2.55 5.68
N THR A 92 7.92 -2.27 4.86
CA THR A 92 6.93 -1.21 5.10
C THR A 92 5.55 -1.71 4.69
N VAL A 93 4.55 -1.47 5.55
CA VAL A 93 3.13 -1.77 5.25
C VAL A 93 2.24 -0.56 5.49
N VAL A 94 1.23 -0.40 4.65
CA VAL A 94 0.11 0.51 4.93
C VAL A 94 -1.11 -0.35 5.27
N GLY A 95 -1.46 -0.36 6.55
CA GLY A 95 -2.57 -1.15 7.06
C GLY A 95 -3.92 -0.51 6.74
N CYS A 96 -4.90 -1.33 6.42
CA CYS A 96 -6.29 -0.93 6.18
C CYS A 96 -7.29 -1.86 6.86
N LEU A 97 -8.52 -1.38 7.01
CA LEU A 97 -9.71 -2.18 7.33
C LEU A 97 -10.52 -2.38 6.05
N GLY A 98 -10.94 -3.61 5.81
CA GLY A 98 -11.81 -3.94 4.69
C GLY A 98 -13.31 -3.84 5.02
N THR A 99 -14.06 -4.85 4.63
CA THR A 99 -15.52 -4.94 4.80
C THR A 99 -15.95 -4.83 6.27
N ASP A 100 -15.18 -5.44 7.19
CA ASP A 100 -15.46 -5.43 8.63
C ASP A 100 -14.74 -4.25 9.31
N GLY A 101 -15.37 -3.09 9.31
CA GLY A 101 -14.95 -1.92 10.07
C GLY A 101 -15.56 -1.82 11.47
N VAL A 102 -16.22 -2.88 11.97
CA VAL A 102 -16.91 -2.92 13.27
C VAL A 102 -16.29 -3.94 14.21
N GLY A 103 -16.11 -5.17 13.76
CA GLY A 103 -15.44 -6.22 14.53
C GLY A 103 -13.90 -6.07 14.52
N ARG A 104 -13.39 -5.31 13.59
CA ARG A 104 -12.02 -4.77 13.54
C ARG A 104 -12.13 -3.26 13.41
N ASP A 105 -11.58 -2.52 14.34
CA ASP A 105 -11.72 -1.06 14.39
C ASP A 105 -10.36 -0.33 14.24
N MET A 106 -10.42 0.98 14.07
CA MET A 106 -9.22 1.82 13.91
C MET A 106 -8.32 1.80 15.15
N THR A 107 -8.87 1.64 16.36
CA THR A 107 -8.08 1.56 17.60
C THR A 107 -7.22 0.29 17.61
N ALA A 108 -7.80 -0.84 17.23
CA ALA A 108 -7.08 -2.10 17.08
C ALA A 108 -6.04 -2.02 15.96
N LEU A 109 -6.39 -1.40 14.83
CA LEU A 109 -5.49 -1.21 13.67
C LEU A 109 -4.25 -0.39 14.06
N ILE A 110 -4.45 0.74 14.74
CA ILE A 110 -3.36 1.59 15.24
C ILE A 110 -2.48 0.82 16.24
N SER A 111 -3.11 0.06 17.16
CA SER A 111 -2.38 -0.74 18.15
C SER A 111 -1.51 -1.80 17.49
N LYS A 112 -2.04 -2.50 16.49
CA LYS A 112 -1.28 -3.51 15.70
C LYS A 112 -0.14 -2.87 14.93
N ALA A 113 -0.37 -1.75 14.25
CA ALA A 113 0.65 -1.03 13.52
C ALA A 113 1.82 -0.61 14.44
N ARG A 114 1.53 -0.08 15.63
CA ARG A 114 2.55 0.28 16.62
C ARG A 114 3.29 -0.96 17.16
N GLY A 115 2.61 -2.09 17.29
CA GLY A 115 3.24 -3.37 17.65
C GLY A 115 4.26 -3.82 16.60
N LEU A 116 3.86 -3.84 15.32
CA LEU A 116 4.76 -4.18 14.21
C LEU A 116 5.94 -3.20 14.09
N GLU A 117 5.72 -1.91 14.36
CA GLU A 117 6.80 -0.92 14.37
C GLU A 117 7.81 -1.18 15.50
N ALA A 118 7.33 -1.53 16.69
CA ALA A 118 8.21 -1.93 17.78
C ALA A 118 9.00 -3.21 17.48
N GLU A 119 8.50 -4.06 16.59
CA GLU A 119 9.17 -5.25 16.06
C GLU A 119 10.12 -4.94 14.89
N GLY A 120 10.12 -3.71 14.34
CA GLY A 120 11.05 -3.24 13.31
C GLY A 120 10.48 -3.09 11.89
N ILE A 121 9.17 -3.20 11.69
CA ILE A 121 8.51 -2.92 10.40
C ILE A 121 7.99 -1.48 10.39
N THR A 122 8.32 -0.71 9.35
CA THR A 122 7.70 0.61 9.17
C THR A 122 6.21 0.46 8.85
N THR A 123 5.36 1.17 9.58
CA THR A 123 3.91 1.06 9.43
C THR A 123 3.24 2.40 9.23
N TYR A 124 2.32 2.44 8.26
CA TYR A 124 1.36 3.51 8.04
C TYR A 124 -0.04 2.94 7.96
N LEU A 125 -1.06 3.80 7.93
CA LEU A 125 -2.47 3.39 7.96
C LEU A 125 -3.31 4.25 7.03
N TYR A 126 -4.36 3.62 6.48
CA TYR A 126 -5.53 4.33 5.97
C TYR A 126 -6.58 4.40 7.07
N ASP A 127 -7.17 5.59 7.24
CA ASP A 127 -8.23 5.84 8.19
C ASP A 127 -9.58 5.44 7.59
N GLY A 128 -10.37 4.66 8.33
CA GLY A 128 -11.69 4.19 7.89
C GLY A 128 -11.75 2.72 7.50
N SER A 129 -12.70 2.42 6.63
CA SER A 129 -13.00 1.08 6.12
C SER A 129 -13.75 1.19 4.78
N TYR A 130 -14.34 0.07 4.27
CA TYR A 130 -15.16 0.07 3.05
C TYR A 130 -16.27 1.13 3.02
N ARG A 131 -16.75 1.54 4.19
CA ARG A 131 -18.01 2.28 4.32
C ARG A 131 -17.83 3.78 4.44
N LEU A 132 -18.74 4.52 3.79
CA LEU A 132 -18.98 5.94 4.06
C LEU A 132 -20.33 6.12 4.76
N PRO A 133 -20.50 7.13 5.64
CA PRO A 133 -19.44 8.03 6.11
C PRO A 133 -18.37 7.30 6.93
N LEU A 134 -17.13 7.78 6.89
CA LEU A 134 -16.05 7.28 7.74
C LEU A 134 -16.34 7.59 9.21
N THR A 135 -15.91 6.69 10.10
CA THR A 135 -15.94 6.92 11.54
C THR A 135 -14.52 7.31 11.99
N PRO A 136 -14.25 8.59 12.27
CA PRO A 136 -12.93 9.03 12.69
C PRO A 136 -12.57 8.49 14.08
N VAL A 137 -11.28 8.40 14.38
CA VAL A 137 -10.76 8.03 15.72
C VAL A 137 -10.93 9.17 16.70
N THR A 138 -10.79 10.41 16.21
CA THR A 138 -11.02 11.65 16.99
C THR A 138 -12.32 12.33 16.55
N ASP A 139 -12.37 13.64 16.58
CA ASP A 139 -13.60 14.39 16.24
C ASP A 139 -13.83 14.50 14.72
N SER A 140 -12.79 14.34 13.92
CA SER A 140 -12.87 14.41 12.45
C SER A 140 -11.68 13.76 11.75
N ILE A 141 -11.86 13.36 10.47
CA ILE A 141 -10.79 12.83 9.62
C ILE A 141 -9.59 13.80 9.55
N ILE A 142 -9.84 15.10 9.41
CA ILE A 142 -8.77 16.10 9.38
C ILE A 142 -7.97 16.10 10.69
N GLN A 143 -8.63 15.95 11.83
CA GLN A 143 -7.96 15.89 13.13
C GLN A 143 -7.17 14.60 13.30
N ASP A 144 -7.65 13.48 12.77
CA ASP A 144 -6.92 12.21 12.75
C ASP A 144 -5.59 12.34 11.98
N PHE A 145 -5.60 12.99 10.82
CA PHE A 145 -4.36 13.31 10.10
C PHE A 145 -3.38 14.17 10.90
N LEU A 146 -3.88 15.14 11.66
CA LEU A 146 -3.03 16.06 12.45
C LEU A 146 -2.46 15.42 13.70
N THR A 147 -3.18 14.47 14.31
CA THR A 147 -2.87 13.97 15.66
C THR A 147 -2.32 12.54 15.67
N ILE A 148 -2.56 11.75 14.62
CA ILE A 148 -2.10 10.38 14.50
C ILE A 148 -1.05 10.29 13.39
N ASP A 149 0.21 10.15 13.79
CA ASP A 149 1.39 10.15 12.91
C ASP A 149 1.32 9.11 11.80
N LYS A 150 0.72 7.95 12.07
CA LYS A 150 0.64 6.82 11.13
C LYS A 150 -0.40 6.97 10.04
N ILE A 151 -1.42 7.81 10.21
CA ILE A 151 -2.47 8.01 9.21
C ILE A 151 -1.91 8.87 8.08
N ILE A 152 -1.87 8.30 6.86
CA ILE A 152 -1.38 8.94 5.63
C ILE A 152 -2.44 9.07 4.54
N GLY A 153 -3.58 8.46 4.72
CA GLY A 153 -4.69 8.43 3.77
C GLY A 153 -5.97 7.97 4.43
N ILE A 154 -7.02 7.84 3.63
CA ILE A 154 -8.29 7.22 4.03
C ILE A 154 -8.56 5.98 3.19
N GLY A 155 -9.31 5.03 3.71
CA GLY A 155 -9.71 3.81 2.98
C GLY A 155 -9.52 2.53 3.80
N GLU A 156 -9.67 1.41 3.12
CA GLU A 156 -10.07 1.31 1.70
C GLU A 156 -11.57 1.57 1.54
N ILE A 157 -11.92 2.52 0.69
CA ILE A 157 -13.33 2.84 0.43
C ILE A 157 -13.83 2.00 -0.74
N ALA A 158 -14.85 1.16 -0.52
CA ALA A 158 -15.37 0.30 -1.57
C ALA A 158 -16.33 1.03 -2.51
N VAL A 159 -16.01 1.00 -3.80
CA VAL A 159 -16.88 1.48 -4.88
C VAL A 159 -17.04 0.39 -5.93
N SER A 160 -18.14 0.45 -6.68
CA SER A 160 -18.46 -0.56 -7.72
C SER A 160 -18.45 -2.00 -7.21
N ASP A 161 -18.80 -2.20 -5.92
CA ASP A 161 -18.83 -3.47 -5.23
C ASP A 161 -20.19 -3.64 -4.50
N HIS A 162 -20.69 -4.88 -4.43
CA HIS A 162 -21.95 -5.17 -3.72
C HIS A 162 -21.81 -4.98 -2.20
N ARG A 163 -20.59 -5.01 -1.64
CA ARG A 163 -20.27 -4.78 -0.22
C ARG A 163 -20.11 -3.31 0.12
N SER A 164 -20.02 -2.43 -0.89
CA SER A 164 -19.96 -0.98 -0.71
C SER A 164 -21.19 -0.45 0.02
N SER A 165 -21.01 0.63 0.81
CA SER A 165 -22.12 1.39 1.38
C SER A 165 -22.96 2.13 0.33
N GLN A 166 -22.60 2.05 -0.93
CA GLN A 166 -23.25 2.75 -2.06
C GLN A 166 -23.31 4.26 -1.85
N PRO A 167 -22.17 4.93 -1.55
CA PRO A 167 -22.18 6.34 -1.20
C PRO A 167 -22.73 7.20 -2.34
N SER A 168 -23.37 8.30 -1.98
CA SER A 168 -23.70 9.36 -2.93
C SER A 168 -22.42 10.06 -3.40
N PHE A 169 -22.53 10.79 -4.50
CA PHE A 169 -21.40 11.59 -5.01
C PHE A 169 -20.91 12.60 -3.96
N GLU A 170 -21.82 13.26 -3.29
CA GLU A 170 -21.55 14.27 -2.27
C GLU A 170 -20.84 13.68 -1.04
N GLU A 171 -21.26 12.50 -0.57
CA GLU A 171 -20.61 11.79 0.54
C GLU A 171 -19.17 11.40 0.18
N PHE A 172 -18.99 10.80 -0.99
CA PHE A 172 -17.66 10.41 -1.46
C PHE A 172 -16.75 11.61 -1.63
N THR A 173 -17.20 12.63 -2.35
CA THR A 173 -16.42 13.84 -2.62
C THR A 173 -16.03 14.58 -1.34
N ARG A 174 -16.92 14.63 -0.33
CA ARG A 174 -16.61 15.22 0.98
C ARG A 174 -15.50 14.46 1.71
N ALA A 175 -15.56 13.13 1.75
CA ALA A 175 -14.52 12.33 2.38
C ALA A 175 -13.16 12.51 1.68
N VAL A 176 -13.15 12.56 0.34
CA VAL A 176 -11.95 12.85 -0.45
C VAL A 176 -11.38 14.24 -0.15
N ALA A 177 -12.24 15.25 -0.05
CA ALA A 177 -11.84 16.62 0.27
C ALA A 177 -11.24 16.72 1.68
N ASP A 178 -11.84 16.05 2.69
CA ASP A 178 -11.33 16.02 4.05
C ASP A 178 -9.95 15.32 4.12
N ALA A 179 -9.77 14.21 3.41
CA ALA A 179 -8.47 13.55 3.30
C ALA A 179 -7.40 14.46 2.66
N ARG A 180 -7.76 15.15 1.58
CA ARG A 180 -6.87 16.09 0.91
C ARG A 180 -6.43 17.22 1.85
N VAL A 181 -7.38 17.86 2.52
CA VAL A 181 -7.09 18.95 3.47
C VAL A 181 -6.27 18.42 4.65
N GLY A 182 -6.64 17.29 5.22
CA GLY A 182 -5.89 16.64 6.29
C GLY A 182 -4.44 16.33 5.90
N GLY A 183 -4.23 15.78 4.71
CA GLY A 183 -2.90 15.54 4.16
C GLY A 183 -2.08 16.80 3.98
N MET A 184 -2.65 17.86 3.40
CA MET A 184 -1.98 19.15 3.20
C MET A 184 -1.59 19.80 4.54
N LEU A 185 -2.48 19.80 5.52
CA LEU A 185 -2.23 20.42 6.83
C LEU A 185 -1.19 19.67 7.66
N SER A 186 -1.11 18.34 7.52
CA SER A 186 -0.18 17.49 8.25
C SER A 186 1.14 17.22 7.51
N GLY A 187 1.28 17.65 6.25
CA GLY A 187 2.43 17.34 5.39
C GLY A 187 2.49 15.87 4.98
N LYS A 188 1.36 15.18 4.94
CA LYS A 188 1.22 13.76 4.58
C LYS A 188 0.57 13.61 3.20
N ALA A 189 0.55 12.39 2.67
CA ALA A 189 0.03 12.12 1.33
C ALA A 189 -1.45 12.51 1.16
N GLY A 190 -2.30 12.26 2.17
CA GLY A 190 -3.74 12.50 2.09
C GLY A 190 -4.45 11.66 1.05
N ILE A 191 -3.85 10.53 0.65
CA ILE A 191 -4.35 9.66 -0.41
C ILE A 191 -5.71 9.03 -0.06
N VAL A 192 -6.51 8.75 -1.07
CA VAL A 192 -7.75 7.97 -0.95
C VAL A 192 -7.53 6.62 -1.61
N ASN A 193 -7.36 5.59 -0.78
CA ASN A 193 -7.29 4.22 -1.25
C ASN A 193 -8.71 3.72 -1.54
N VAL A 194 -8.95 3.26 -2.76
CA VAL A 194 -10.28 2.91 -3.26
C VAL A 194 -10.32 1.46 -3.71
N HIS A 195 -11.09 0.65 -3.00
CA HIS A 195 -11.41 -0.72 -3.40
C HIS A 195 -12.32 -0.72 -4.62
N LEU A 196 -11.83 -1.21 -5.73
CA LEU A 196 -12.63 -1.41 -6.94
C LEU A 196 -13.18 -2.84 -6.98
N GLY A 197 -14.51 -2.95 -6.89
CA GLY A 197 -15.17 -4.22 -7.08
C GLY A 197 -15.40 -4.58 -8.55
N GLY A 198 -15.93 -5.79 -8.80
CA GLY A 198 -16.31 -6.27 -10.13
C GLY A 198 -17.62 -5.68 -10.68
N GLY A 199 -18.12 -4.58 -10.11
CA GLY A 199 -19.38 -3.95 -10.51
C GLY A 199 -19.27 -3.18 -11.83
N LYS A 200 -20.44 -2.83 -12.40
CA LYS A 200 -20.53 -2.17 -13.72
C LYS A 200 -20.00 -0.74 -13.74
N ARG A 201 -19.97 -0.06 -12.58
CA ARG A 201 -19.61 1.36 -12.50
C ARG A 201 -18.10 1.61 -12.55
N LYS A 202 -17.29 0.62 -12.18
CA LYS A 202 -15.81 0.72 -12.19
C LYS A 202 -15.32 2.05 -11.62
N TYR A 203 -14.71 2.89 -12.42
CA TYR A 203 -14.14 4.20 -12.06
C TYR A 203 -15.14 5.36 -12.07
N GLU A 204 -16.43 5.14 -12.36
CA GLU A 204 -17.42 6.21 -12.57
C GLU A 204 -17.38 7.30 -11.49
N LEU A 205 -17.37 6.88 -10.22
CA LEU A 205 -17.40 7.83 -9.10
C LEU A 205 -16.11 8.66 -8.98
N LEU A 206 -14.96 8.03 -9.24
CA LEU A 206 -13.66 8.71 -9.25
C LEU A 206 -13.58 9.72 -10.42
N LEU A 207 -13.93 9.29 -11.63
CA LEU A 207 -13.92 10.12 -12.83
C LEU A 207 -14.85 11.30 -12.67
N ARG A 208 -16.05 11.07 -12.16
CA ARG A 208 -17.00 12.15 -11.89
C ARG A 208 -16.45 13.15 -10.88
N THR A 209 -15.76 12.69 -9.83
CA THR A 209 -15.13 13.58 -8.84
C THR A 209 -14.06 14.45 -9.49
N ILE A 210 -13.24 13.89 -10.37
CA ILE A 210 -12.19 14.62 -11.08
C ILE A 210 -12.80 15.65 -12.07
N GLU A 211 -13.91 15.30 -12.72
CA GLU A 211 -14.56 16.13 -13.73
C GLU A 211 -15.40 17.27 -13.13
N GLU A 212 -16.09 17.01 -12.02
CA GLU A 212 -17.06 17.95 -11.43
C GLU A 212 -16.49 18.77 -10.25
N THR A 213 -15.22 18.53 -9.85
CA THR A 213 -14.56 19.24 -8.73
C THR A 213 -13.11 19.61 -9.06
N GLU A 214 -12.44 20.36 -8.17
CA GLU A 214 -11.01 20.69 -8.26
C GLU A 214 -10.10 19.63 -7.65
N ILE A 215 -10.62 18.45 -7.31
CA ILE A 215 -9.83 17.36 -6.75
C ILE A 215 -8.99 16.70 -7.85
N PRO A 216 -7.66 16.69 -7.73
CA PRO A 216 -6.80 16.15 -8.78
C PRO A 216 -6.85 14.61 -8.80
N ILE A 217 -6.61 14.02 -9.97
CA ILE A 217 -6.55 12.57 -10.17
C ILE A 217 -5.53 11.89 -9.26
N SER A 218 -4.43 12.57 -8.93
CA SER A 218 -3.37 12.08 -8.02
C SER A 218 -3.82 11.90 -6.57
N GLN A 219 -5.06 12.30 -6.23
CA GLN A 219 -5.65 12.07 -4.91
C GLN A 219 -6.06 10.61 -4.69
N PHE A 220 -6.23 9.84 -5.76
CA PHE A 220 -6.76 8.48 -5.71
C PHE A 220 -5.68 7.43 -5.92
N LEU A 221 -5.77 6.35 -5.15
CA LEU A 221 -5.06 5.09 -5.35
C LEU A 221 -6.10 3.96 -5.44
N PRO A 222 -6.70 3.73 -6.61
CA PRO A 222 -7.61 2.62 -6.82
C PRO A 222 -6.83 1.30 -6.81
N THR A 223 -7.25 0.38 -5.92
CA THR A 223 -6.66 -0.95 -5.80
C THR A 223 -7.51 -2.01 -6.51
N HIS A 224 -6.95 -3.19 -6.69
CA HIS A 224 -7.52 -4.31 -7.45
C HIS A 224 -7.75 -3.98 -8.93
N ALA A 225 -6.90 -3.11 -9.48
CA ALA A 225 -7.01 -2.67 -10.88
C ALA A 225 -7.00 -3.81 -11.92
N ASN A 226 -6.52 -4.98 -11.51
CA ASN A 226 -6.41 -6.19 -12.32
C ASN A 226 -7.48 -7.26 -12.04
N ARG A 227 -8.47 -6.98 -11.20
CA ARG A 227 -9.48 -7.94 -10.73
C ARG A 227 -10.26 -8.65 -11.86
N THR A 228 -10.50 -7.96 -12.97
CA THR A 228 -11.06 -8.54 -14.19
C THR A 228 -10.42 -7.87 -15.42
N SER A 229 -10.41 -8.56 -16.57
CA SER A 229 -9.91 -7.98 -17.82
C SER A 229 -10.63 -6.67 -18.18
N GLU A 230 -11.94 -6.60 -17.94
CA GLU A 230 -12.74 -5.40 -18.23
C GLU A 230 -12.39 -4.23 -17.30
N LEU A 231 -12.13 -4.50 -16.01
CA LEU A 231 -11.68 -3.48 -15.05
C LEU A 231 -10.26 -3.02 -15.40
N PHE A 232 -9.41 -3.94 -15.81
CA PHE A 232 -8.04 -3.63 -16.20
C PHE A 232 -7.95 -2.68 -17.40
N GLU A 233 -8.80 -2.85 -18.42
CA GLU A 233 -8.86 -1.89 -19.55
C GLU A 233 -9.32 -0.49 -19.06
N ALA A 234 -10.26 -0.41 -18.11
CA ALA A 234 -10.64 0.87 -17.50
C ALA A 234 -9.49 1.47 -16.66
N SER A 235 -8.71 0.62 -16.00
CA SER A 235 -7.53 1.03 -15.22
C SER A 235 -6.41 1.59 -16.11
N ILE A 236 -6.18 1.01 -17.29
CA ILE A 236 -5.27 1.57 -18.29
C ILE A 236 -5.74 2.98 -18.72
N ALA A 237 -7.04 3.15 -18.96
CA ALA A 237 -7.58 4.46 -19.33
C ALA A 237 -7.38 5.50 -18.22
N PHE A 238 -7.61 5.11 -16.96
CA PHE A 238 -7.36 5.98 -15.78
C PHE A 238 -5.87 6.34 -15.64
N ALA A 239 -4.96 5.37 -15.82
CA ALA A 239 -3.51 5.62 -15.77
C ALA A 239 -3.06 6.57 -16.90
N LYS A 240 -3.62 6.44 -18.12
CA LYS A 240 -3.35 7.38 -19.24
C LYS A 240 -3.78 8.81 -18.98
N MET A 241 -4.73 9.04 -18.07
CA MET A 241 -5.10 10.37 -17.59
C MET A 241 -4.13 10.93 -16.55
N GLY A 242 -3.10 10.16 -16.16
CA GLY A 242 -2.12 10.54 -15.14
C GLY A 242 -2.45 10.01 -13.74
N GLY A 243 -3.40 9.09 -13.61
CA GLY A 243 -3.71 8.42 -12.35
C GLY A 243 -2.69 7.33 -12.01
N THR A 244 -2.59 7.02 -10.73
CA THR A 244 -1.85 5.85 -10.24
C THR A 244 -2.83 4.72 -9.96
N ILE A 245 -2.48 3.49 -10.33
CA ILE A 245 -3.30 2.29 -10.11
C ILE A 245 -2.54 1.29 -9.27
N ASP A 246 -3.26 0.45 -8.53
CA ASP A 246 -2.68 -0.60 -7.72
C ASP A 246 -3.16 -1.99 -8.13
N PHE A 247 -2.19 -2.90 -8.28
CA PHE A 247 -2.43 -4.30 -8.60
C PHE A 247 -2.46 -5.15 -7.35
N THR A 248 -3.39 -6.08 -7.26
CA THR A 248 -3.32 -7.17 -6.29
C THR A 248 -2.47 -8.31 -6.87
N ALA A 249 -1.47 -8.75 -6.11
CA ALA A 249 -0.67 -9.92 -6.42
C ALA A 249 -1.30 -11.16 -5.78
N SER A 250 -2.09 -11.89 -6.55
CA SER A 250 -2.81 -13.07 -6.05
C SER A 250 -1.86 -14.22 -5.73
N GLU A 251 -2.20 -14.99 -4.68
CA GLU A 251 -1.44 -16.15 -4.21
C GLU A 251 -1.45 -17.32 -5.20
N ASP A 252 -2.52 -17.49 -5.98
CA ASP A 252 -2.66 -18.47 -7.04
C ASP A 252 -3.15 -17.80 -8.34
N PRO A 253 -2.24 -17.16 -9.10
CA PRO A 253 -2.63 -16.42 -10.30
C PRO A 253 -3.16 -17.31 -11.42
N ASP A 254 -2.89 -18.62 -11.44
CA ASP A 254 -3.45 -19.56 -12.43
C ASP A 254 -4.91 -19.84 -12.13
N PHE A 255 -5.27 -19.94 -10.85
CA PHE A 255 -6.65 -20.14 -10.40
C PHE A 255 -7.50 -18.90 -10.70
N TRP A 256 -7.08 -17.72 -10.23
CA TRP A 256 -7.86 -16.50 -10.35
C TRP A 256 -8.01 -16.00 -11.78
N GLU A 257 -6.97 -16.20 -12.62
CA GLU A 257 -7.06 -15.88 -14.05
C GLU A 257 -8.13 -16.73 -14.77
N LYS A 258 -8.30 -17.97 -14.33
CA LYS A 258 -9.27 -18.89 -14.94
C LYS A 258 -10.69 -18.71 -14.39
N GLU A 259 -10.83 -18.54 -13.09
CA GLU A 259 -12.14 -18.54 -12.42
C GLU A 259 -12.79 -17.14 -12.41
N ASP A 260 -11.98 -16.06 -12.24
CA ASP A 260 -12.47 -14.69 -12.10
C ASP A 260 -12.02 -13.74 -13.21
N ASP A 261 -11.36 -14.23 -14.27
CA ASP A 261 -10.83 -13.39 -15.35
C ASP A 261 -9.82 -12.35 -14.87
N GLU A 262 -9.11 -12.62 -13.75
CA GLU A 262 -8.11 -11.73 -13.20
C GLU A 262 -6.92 -11.59 -14.16
N VAL A 263 -6.43 -10.36 -14.32
CA VAL A 263 -5.22 -10.12 -15.10
C VAL A 263 -3.99 -10.30 -14.21
N ARG A 264 -3.28 -11.40 -14.40
CA ARG A 264 -2.02 -11.67 -13.70
C ARG A 264 -1.06 -10.49 -13.77
N PHE A 265 -0.46 -10.11 -12.63
CA PHE A 265 0.44 -8.96 -12.56
C PHE A 265 1.50 -8.93 -13.66
N SER A 266 2.17 -10.05 -13.92
CA SER A 266 3.23 -10.10 -14.95
C SER A 266 2.74 -9.85 -16.39
N LYS A 267 1.48 -10.17 -16.69
CA LYS A 267 0.84 -9.84 -17.97
C LYS A 267 0.40 -8.38 -18.00
N GLY A 268 -0.21 -7.92 -16.90
CA GLY A 268 -0.62 -6.54 -16.73
C GLY A 268 0.55 -5.56 -16.84
N LEU A 269 1.66 -5.84 -16.17
CA LEU A 269 2.89 -5.05 -16.24
C LEU A 269 3.39 -4.90 -17.69
N LYS A 270 3.50 -6.00 -18.42
CA LYS A 270 3.90 -5.96 -19.84
C LYS A 270 2.97 -5.11 -20.68
N ARG A 271 1.66 -5.20 -20.42
CA ARG A 271 0.67 -4.41 -21.13
C ARG A 271 0.77 -2.93 -20.80
N LEU A 272 0.92 -2.54 -19.52
CA LEU A 272 1.09 -1.13 -19.12
C LEU A 272 2.31 -0.50 -19.78
N LEU A 273 3.45 -1.18 -19.75
CA LEU A 273 4.68 -0.70 -20.39
C LEU A 273 4.51 -0.56 -21.91
N ALA A 274 3.82 -1.48 -22.56
CA ALA A 274 3.51 -1.41 -24.00
C ALA A 274 2.57 -0.25 -24.35
N GLU A 275 1.70 0.17 -23.42
CA GLU A 275 0.82 1.34 -23.56
C GLU A 275 1.51 2.67 -23.20
N GLY A 276 2.79 2.63 -22.81
CA GLY A 276 3.58 3.80 -22.45
C GLY A 276 3.35 4.33 -21.04
N ILE A 277 2.73 3.55 -20.16
CA ILE A 277 2.52 3.90 -18.75
C ILE A 277 3.82 3.65 -17.98
N GLY A 278 4.30 4.67 -17.26
CA GLY A 278 5.55 4.64 -16.52
C GLY A 278 5.50 3.76 -15.27
N LEU A 279 6.66 3.32 -14.79
CA LEU A 279 6.79 2.53 -13.56
C LEU A 279 6.34 3.28 -12.30
N ASP A 280 6.29 4.58 -12.33
CA ASP A 280 5.84 5.48 -11.28
C ASP A 280 4.31 5.65 -11.20
N GLN A 281 3.57 5.07 -12.16
CA GLN A 281 2.11 5.17 -12.24
C GLN A 281 1.37 3.92 -11.74
N PHE A 282 2.08 2.95 -11.22
CA PHE A 282 1.42 1.78 -10.62
C PHE A 282 2.20 1.20 -9.45
N THR A 283 1.46 0.55 -8.56
CA THR A 283 1.97 -0.22 -7.42
C THR A 283 1.51 -1.67 -7.52
N MET A 284 2.10 -2.51 -6.69
CA MET A 284 1.69 -3.90 -6.50
C MET A 284 1.61 -4.16 -5.00
N THR A 285 0.50 -4.71 -4.57
CA THR A 285 0.21 -5.03 -3.17
C THR A 285 -0.22 -6.48 -3.02
N SER A 286 -0.15 -7.00 -1.81
CA SER A 286 -0.54 -8.38 -1.56
C SER A 286 -2.02 -8.55 -1.26
N ASP A 287 -2.68 -7.53 -0.73
CA ASP A 287 -4.02 -7.64 -0.13
C ASP A 287 -4.05 -8.71 0.99
N GLY A 288 -2.93 -8.83 1.73
CA GLY A 288 -2.64 -9.90 2.68
C GLY A 288 -3.32 -9.77 4.05
#